data_422185edf278af8602cc398c1c2c4672
#
_entry.id   422185edf278af8602cc398c1c2c4672
#
_cell.length_a   1.000
_cell.length_b   1.000
_cell.length_c   1.000
_cell.angle_alpha   90.00
_cell.angle_beta   90.00
_cell.angle_gamma   90.00
#
_symmetry.space_group_name_H-M   'P 1'
#
loop_
_entity.id
_entity.type
_entity.pdbx_description
1 polymer ?
#
loop_
_entity_poly.entity_id
_entity_poly.type
_entity_poly.pdbx_seq_one_letter_code
_entity_poly.pdbx_strand_id
1 'polypeptide(L)'
;MKCILVLFSGLQLFAIPLLHAQDVLVEIGQKDSVYSKVLSEQRSLIISLPDDYHASGKSYPVLYLLDGSEPNLIDARLITYSLKIDMVIVAIANTDRNRDMMPLSRPSYEVDNPQAENFLMFLENELIPYIKANYRTNGKRSIRGRSLSGLFVIYAFLEKPGLFDNYIGTCAGWFSDMDGFFSELIGRAFEDQSKFNGKSLFVANSLSDPLDLNQEIHKSVLKFSKTLNLHLGDQVKFKYKTYENAGHVPYAVFYDGMKFIPKN
;
A
#
# COMPACT_ATOMS: atom_id res chain seq x y z
N MET A 1 2.09 -85.05 41.66
CA MET A 1 2.84 -83.89 41.11
C MET A 1 2.01 -83.30 40.00
N LYS A 2 1.40 -82.11 40.25
CA LYS A 2 0.59 -81.38 39.25
C LYS A 2 1.48 -80.25 38.70
N CYS A 3 1.82 -80.37 37.40
CA CYS A 3 2.48 -79.24 36.68
C CYS A 3 1.48 -78.19 36.37
N ILE A 4 1.71 -76.93 36.81
CA ILE A 4 0.98 -75.71 36.44
C ILE A 4 1.74 -75.08 35.28
N LEU A 5 1.09 -75.04 34.12
CA LEU A 5 1.59 -74.35 32.95
C LEU A 5 1.14 -72.88 33.03
N VAL A 6 2.09 -71.96 33.23
CA VAL A 6 1.80 -70.48 33.20
C VAL A 6 2.02 -69.98 31.78
N LEU A 7 0.94 -69.65 31.10
CA LEU A 7 0.95 -68.92 29.80
C LEU A 7 1.20 -67.43 30.02
N PHE A 8 2.37 -66.94 29.65
CA PHE A 8 2.68 -65.54 29.53
C PHE A 8 2.12 -65.00 28.17
N SER A 9 1.02 -64.25 28.18
CA SER A 9 0.56 -63.54 27.02
C SER A 9 1.31 -62.19 26.93
N GLY A 10 2.29 -62.12 26.04
CA GLY A 10 3.01 -60.89 25.76
C GLY A 10 2.10 -59.88 25.04
N LEU A 11 1.78 -58.79 25.69
CA LEU A 11 1.09 -57.63 25.08
C LEU A 11 2.11 -56.87 24.23
N GLN A 12 2.07 -57.07 22.91
CA GLN A 12 2.85 -56.24 21.99
C GLN A 12 2.19 -54.84 21.86
N LEU A 13 2.77 -53.84 22.51
CA LEU A 13 2.46 -52.45 22.30
C LEU A 13 2.97 -52.03 20.91
N PHE A 14 2.07 -51.92 19.96
CA PHE A 14 2.36 -51.23 18.69
C PHE A 14 2.53 -49.75 18.95
N ALA A 15 3.76 -49.26 18.91
CA ALA A 15 4.04 -47.83 18.88
C ALA A 15 3.53 -47.27 17.54
N ILE A 16 2.39 -46.56 17.59
CA ILE A 16 1.89 -45.79 16.44
C ILE A 16 2.86 -44.60 16.29
N PRO A 17 3.55 -44.45 15.16
CA PRO A 17 4.37 -43.30 14.94
C PRO A 17 3.45 -42.07 14.93
N LEU A 18 3.63 -41.16 15.87
CA LEU A 18 3.01 -39.84 15.85
C LEU A 18 3.56 -39.13 14.61
N LEU A 19 2.73 -39.06 13.58
CA LEU A 19 2.98 -38.17 12.43
C LEU A 19 3.01 -36.74 12.95
N HIS A 20 4.20 -36.16 13.10
CA HIS A 20 4.36 -34.75 13.38
C HIS A 20 4.14 -34.00 12.06
N ALA A 21 3.07 -33.23 11.99
CA ALA A 21 2.89 -32.25 10.94
C ALA A 21 4.06 -31.24 11.02
N GLN A 22 4.74 -31.01 9.91
CA GLN A 22 5.77 -29.97 9.83
C GLN A 22 5.12 -28.66 9.42
N ASP A 23 5.39 -27.60 10.17
CA ASP A 23 4.96 -26.25 9.80
C ASP A 23 5.69 -25.81 8.54
N VAL A 24 4.93 -25.30 7.57
CA VAL A 24 5.49 -24.64 6.39
C VAL A 24 5.58 -23.15 6.68
N LEU A 25 6.79 -22.66 6.91
CA LEU A 25 7.05 -21.24 7.15
C LEU A 25 7.35 -20.54 5.83
N VAL A 26 6.64 -19.45 5.56
CA VAL A 26 6.88 -18.56 4.41
C VAL A 26 7.31 -17.20 4.94
N GLU A 27 8.55 -16.82 4.67
CA GLU A 27 9.05 -15.49 5.00
C GLU A 27 8.53 -14.48 3.96
N ILE A 28 7.72 -13.53 4.41
CA ILE A 28 7.17 -12.47 3.55
C ILE A 28 7.93 -11.15 3.66
N GLY A 29 8.77 -10.98 4.70
CA GLY A 29 9.55 -9.78 4.95
C GLY A 29 10.12 -9.75 6.36
N GLN A 30 10.92 -8.72 6.63
CA GLN A 30 11.60 -8.48 7.90
C GLN A 30 11.03 -7.25 8.59
N LYS A 31 10.81 -7.33 9.90
CA LYS A 31 10.40 -6.17 10.70
C LYS A 31 11.57 -5.20 10.83
N ASP A 32 11.25 -3.93 10.66
CA ASP A 32 12.18 -2.82 10.78
C ASP A 32 11.46 -1.63 11.42
N SER A 33 12.17 -0.57 11.76
CA SER A 33 11.55 0.62 12.32
C SER A 33 12.45 1.85 12.17
N VAL A 34 11.83 3.02 12.10
CA VAL A 34 12.51 4.31 12.07
C VAL A 34 11.85 5.28 13.07
N TYR A 35 12.65 5.96 13.86
CA TYR A 35 12.14 7.05 14.70
C TYR A 35 11.95 8.29 13.85
N SER A 36 10.71 8.77 13.79
CA SER A 36 10.37 10.02 13.12
C SER A 36 10.51 11.19 14.09
N LYS A 37 11.36 12.15 13.76
CA LYS A 37 11.45 13.42 14.49
C LYS A 37 10.26 14.32 14.15
N VAL A 38 9.78 14.27 12.89
CA VAL A 38 8.64 15.06 12.45
C VAL A 38 7.37 14.64 13.20
N LEU A 39 7.14 13.33 13.35
CA LEU A 39 5.96 12.78 14.02
C LEU A 39 6.17 12.55 15.53
N SER A 40 7.42 12.69 16.01
CA SER A 40 7.83 12.44 17.41
C SER A 40 7.48 11.03 17.90
N GLU A 41 7.58 10.01 17.03
CA GLU A 41 7.21 8.63 17.36
C GLU A 41 8.01 7.59 16.56
N GLN A 42 8.01 6.36 17.05
CA GLN A 42 8.59 5.22 16.34
C GLN A 42 7.61 4.72 15.28
N ARG A 43 8.08 4.57 14.03
CA ARG A 43 7.30 4.04 12.91
C ARG A 43 7.74 2.62 12.60
N SER A 44 6.83 1.66 12.74
CA SER A 44 7.10 0.26 12.42
C SER A 44 6.97 0.02 10.92
N LEU A 45 7.88 -0.78 10.37
CA LEU A 45 7.96 -1.15 8.97
C LEU A 45 8.02 -2.68 8.84
N ILE A 46 7.55 -3.18 7.70
CA ILE A 46 7.91 -4.53 7.26
C ILE A 46 8.54 -4.37 5.87
N ILE A 47 9.78 -4.82 5.73
CA ILE A 47 10.54 -4.73 4.49
C ILE A 47 10.52 -6.09 3.82
N SER A 48 10.01 -6.15 2.59
CA SER A 48 10.03 -7.34 1.75
C SER A 48 10.98 -7.12 0.57
N LEU A 49 11.95 -8.02 0.46
CA LEU A 49 12.98 -7.96 -0.58
C LEU A 49 12.63 -8.89 -1.75
N PRO A 50 13.07 -8.59 -2.99
CA PRO A 50 12.98 -9.53 -4.10
C PRO A 50 13.74 -10.82 -3.81
N ASP A 51 13.30 -11.94 -4.40
CA ASP A 51 13.89 -13.26 -4.13
C ASP A 51 15.38 -13.33 -4.46
N ASP A 52 15.83 -12.61 -5.50
CA ASP A 52 17.23 -12.55 -5.91
C ASP A 52 18.04 -11.44 -5.22
N TYR A 53 17.46 -10.72 -4.26
CA TYR A 53 18.09 -9.53 -3.65
C TYR A 53 19.49 -9.83 -3.10
N HIS A 54 19.67 -10.89 -2.32
CA HIS A 54 20.96 -11.22 -1.72
C HIS A 54 21.94 -11.86 -2.72
N ALA A 55 21.44 -12.57 -3.73
CA ALA A 55 22.24 -13.25 -4.75
C ALA A 55 22.69 -12.31 -5.89
N SER A 56 21.95 -11.25 -6.15
CA SER A 56 22.24 -10.28 -7.22
C SER A 56 22.86 -9.00 -6.67
N GLY A 57 23.72 -8.35 -7.42
CA GLY A 57 24.23 -7.01 -7.11
C GLY A 57 23.28 -5.87 -7.55
N LYS A 58 22.06 -6.19 -7.98
CA LYS A 58 21.10 -5.24 -8.55
C LYS A 58 20.57 -4.23 -7.54
N SER A 59 20.14 -3.08 -8.04
CA SER A 59 19.32 -2.10 -7.32
C SER A 59 17.88 -2.16 -7.85
N TYR A 60 16.90 -1.96 -6.97
CA TYR A 60 15.50 -2.22 -7.24
C TYR A 60 14.63 -0.97 -7.07
N PRO A 61 13.51 -0.85 -7.79
CA PRO A 61 12.49 0.13 -7.48
C PRO A 61 11.86 -0.18 -6.10
N VAL A 62 11.26 0.84 -5.49
CA VAL A 62 10.63 0.73 -4.16
C VAL A 62 9.13 0.98 -4.26
N LEU A 63 8.33 0.09 -3.64
CA LEU A 63 6.91 0.31 -3.38
C LEU A 63 6.73 0.68 -1.90
N TYR A 64 6.25 1.88 -1.64
CA TYR A 64 5.78 2.31 -0.32
C TYR A 64 4.31 1.93 -0.19
N LEU A 65 4.03 0.94 0.65
CA LEU A 65 2.71 0.38 0.88
C LEU A 65 2.13 0.96 2.17
N LEU A 66 1.17 1.86 2.04
CA LEU A 66 0.41 2.40 3.17
C LEU A 66 -0.54 1.34 3.73
N ASP A 67 -1.01 1.55 4.97
CA ASP A 67 -1.76 0.53 5.73
C ASP A 67 -0.97 -0.79 5.82
N GLY A 68 0.34 -0.69 6.07
CA GLY A 68 1.28 -1.79 6.07
C GLY A 68 1.01 -2.81 7.16
N SER A 69 0.31 -3.88 6.78
CA SER A 69 0.04 -5.06 7.61
C SER A 69 0.51 -6.30 6.86
N GLU A 70 0.67 -7.43 7.58
CA GLU A 70 1.06 -8.68 6.97
C GLU A 70 0.13 -9.10 5.82
N PRO A 71 -1.22 -9.05 5.92
CA PRO A 71 -2.10 -9.38 4.80
C PRO A 71 -1.91 -8.49 3.57
N ASN A 72 -1.77 -7.17 3.78
CA ASN A 72 -1.55 -6.24 2.67
C ASN A 72 -0.19 -6.46 1.99
N LEU A 73 0.83 -6.84 2.76
CA LEU A 73 2.14 -7.19 2.24
C LEU A 73 2.10 -8.50 1.43
N ILE A 74 1.36 -9.52 1.91
CA ILE A 74 1.15 -10.77 1.17
C ILE A 74 0.52 -10.48 -0.20
N ASP A 75 -0.54 -9.67 -0.25
CA ASP A 75 -1.18 -9.26 -1.50
C ASP A 75 -0.19 -8.57 -2.43
N ALA A 76 0.61 -7.64 -1.90
CA ALA A 76 1.63 -6.94 -2.68
C ALA A 76 2.68 -7.90 -3.25
N ARG A 77 3.17 -8.85 -2.46
CA ARG A 77 4.13 -9.89 -2.89
C ARG A 77 3.54 -10.78 -3.98
N LEU A 78 2.33 -11.28 -3.80
CA LEU A 78 1.65 -12.12 -4.80
C LEU A 78 1.45 -11.38 -6.12
N ILE A 79 1.08 -10.09 -6.06
CA ILE A 79 0.90 -9.25 -7.24
C ILE A 79 2.24 -9.02 -7.95
N THR A 80 3.29 -8.62 -7.23
CA THR A 80 4.60 -8.37 -7.82
C THR A 80 5.18 -9.64 -8.43
N TYR A 81 5.06 -10.79 -7.75
CA TYR A 81 5.45 -12.09 -8.28
C TYR A 81 4.68 -12.45 -9.56
N SER A 82 3.36 -12.32 -9.57
CA SER A 82 2.50 -12.64 -10.73
C SER A 82 2.81 -11.74 -11.93
N LEU A 83 3.15 -10.49 -11.69
CA LEU A 83 3.49 -9.51 -12.74
C LEU A 83 4.97 -9.57 -13.15
N LYS A 84 5.80 -10.37 -12.46
CA LYS A 84 7.26 -10.43 -12.64
C LYS A 84 7.91 -9.06 -12.48
N ILE A 85 7.58 -8.38 -11.37
CA ILE A 85 8.13 -7.08 -11.00
C ILE A 85 8.99 -7.28 -9.75
N ASP A 86 10.30 -7.18 -9.90
CA ASP A 86 11.23 -7.23 -8.79
C ASP A 86 11.34 -5.86 -8.16
N MET A 87 10.92 -5.73 -6.88
CA MET A 87 10.97 -4.48 -6.15
C MET A 87 11.09 -4.70 -4.63
N VAL A 88 11.70 -3.74 -3.96
CA VAL A 88 11.64 -3.66 -2.50
C VAL A 88 10.26 -3.13 -2.11
N ILE A 89 9.57 -3.81 -1.20
CA ILE A 89 8.28 -3.34 -0.67
C ILE A 89 8.51 -2.88 0.77
N VAL A 90 8.14 -1.63 1.04
CA VAL A 90 8.19 -0.99 2.35
C VAL A 90 6.76 -0.84 2.86
N ALA A 91 6.30 -1.79 3.65
CA ALA A 91 4.98 -1.74 4.27
C ALA A 91 5.06 -0.88 5.54
N ILE A 92 4.34 0.24 5.55
CA ILE A 92 4.35 1.24 6.60
C ILE A 92 3.15 0.99 7.50
N ALA A 93 3.39 0.53 8.73
CA ALA A 93 2.33 0.28 9.69
C ALA A 93 1.70 1.59 10.20
N ASN A 94 0.40 1.54 10.47
CA ASN A 94 -0.29 2.67 11.05
C ASN A 94 0.03 2.80 12.55
N THR A 95 0.29 4.03 12.99
CA THR A 95 0.29 4.43 14.41
C THR A 95 -1.04 5.12 14.71
N ASP A 96 -1.29 6.24 14.05
CA ASP A 96 -2.58 6.92 14.03
C ASP A 96 -2.97 7.19 12.58
N ARG A 97 -3.77 6.30 12.01
CA ARG A 97 -4.15 6.31 10.60
C ARG A 97 -4.90 7.57 10.20
N ASN A 98 -5.82 8.00 11.06
CA ASN A 98 -6.68 9.13 10.74
C ASN A 98 -5.89 10.43 10.78
N ARG A 99 -5.09 10.64 11.80
CA ARG A 99 -4.17 11.76 11.90
C ARG A 99 -3.24 11.85 10.70
N ASP A 100 -2.60 10.72 10.35
CA ASP A 100 -1.53 10.68 9.33
C ASP A 100 -2.06 10.82 7.90
N MET A 101 -3.29 10.38 7.63
CA MET A 101 -3.83 10.30 6.27
C MET A 101 -4.80 11.44 5.92
N MET A 102 -5.28 12.19 6.92
CA MET A 102 -6.22 13.30 6.70
C MET A 102 -5.50 14.62 6.58
N PRO A 103 -5.68 15.36 5.47
CA PRO A 103 -5.11 16.70 5.31
C PRO A 103 -5.88 17.77 6.09
N LEU A 104 -7.14 17.52 6.44
CA LEU A 104 -7.95 18.39 7.29
C LEU A 104 -9.08 17.57 7.96
N SER A 105 -9.59 18.04 9.11
CA SER A 105 -10.82 17.54 9.70
C SER A 105 -12.05 17.97 8.90
N ARG A 106 -13.15 17.24 9.00
CA ARG A 106 -14.37 17.51 8.24
C ARG A 106 -15.62 17.14 9.04
N PRO A 107 -16.79 17.77 8.76
CA PRO A 107 -18.01 17.58 9.55
C PRO A 107 -18.52 16.14 9.60
N SER A 108 -18.39 15.37 8.52
CA SER A 108 -18.87 13.99 8.46
C SER A 108 -17.90 12.97 9.07
N TYR A 109 -16.66 13.39 9.32
CA TYR A 109 -15.63 12.54 9.91
C TYR A 109 -14.59 13.41 10.61
N GLU A 110 -14.85 13.72 11.87
CA GLU A 110 -13.96 14.53 12.68
C GLU A 110 -12.68 13.77 13.01
N VAL A 111 -11.55 14.42 12.80
CA VAL A 111 -10.23 13.93 13.16
C VAL A 111 -9.57 14.98 14.03
N ASP A 112 -9.17 14.56 15.25
CA ASP A 112 -8.39 15.41 16.10
C ASP A 112 -6.99 15.61 15.50
N ASN A 113 -6.63 16.88 15.27
CA ASN A 113 -5.31 17.27 14.80
C ASN A 113 -4.84 16.51 13.52
N PRO A 114 -5.49 16.68 12.35
CA PRO A 114 -5.08 16.03 11.11
C PRO A 114 -3.68 16.50 10.69
N GLN A 115 -2.80 15.57 10.31
CA GLN A 115 -1.37 15.84 10.08
C GLN A 115 -0.84 15.16 8.80
N ALA A 116 -1.63 15.07 7.74
CA ALA A 116 -1.15 14.47 6.49
C ALA A 116 0.09 15.19 5.92
N GLU A 117 0.21 16.49 6.14
CA GLU A 117 1.42 17.25 5.76
C GLU A 117 2.65 16.76 6.52
N ASN A 118 2.55 16.57 7.85
CA ASN A 118 3.65 16.03 8.65
C ASN A 118 4.00 14.60 8.25
N PHE A 119 2.99 13.78 7.93
CA PHE A 119 3.25 12.43 7.43
C PHE A 119 3.92 12.46 6.05
N LEU A 120 3.56 13.37 5.18
CA LEU A 120 4.24 13.58 3.89
C LEU A 120 5.70 14.04 4.09
N MET A 121 5.96 14.94 5.05
CA MET A 121 7.31 15.35 5.43
C MET A 121 8.12 14.19 6.03
N PHE A 122 7.52 13.33 6.84
CA PHE A 122 8.16 12.10 7.32
C PHE A 122 8.59 11.20 6.16
N LEU A 123 7.70 10.97 5.18
CA LEU A 123 8.03 10.17 3.99
C LEU A 123 9.22 10.77 3.23
N GLU A 124 9.19 12.10 2.99
CA GLU A 124 10.20 12.81 2.21
C GLU A 124 11.56 12.90 2.89
N ASN A 125 11.56 13.34 4.16
CA ASN A 125 12.78 13.76 4.84
C ASN A 125 13.41 12.66 5.71
N GLU A 126 12.64 11.62 6.04
CA GLU A 126 13.11 10.60 6.98
C GLU A 126 13.03 9.19 6.37
N LEU A 127 11.84 8.72 5.95
CA LEU A 127 11.69 7.33 5.52
C LEU A 127 12.40 7.04 4.18
N ILE A 128 12.19 7.86 3.15
CA ILE A 128 12.83 7.66 1.84
C ILE A 128 14.36 7.72 1.95
N PRO A 129 14.97 8.70 2.64
CA PRO A 129 16.40 8.68 2.92
C PRO A 129 16.89 7.44 3.69
N TYR A 130 16.13 7.00 4.70
CA TYR A 130 16.45 5.80 5.46
C TYR A 130 16.49 4.55 4.57
N ILE A 131 15.47 4.35 3.74
CA ILE A 131 15.40 3.22 2.79
C ILE A 131 16.56 3.28 1.78
N LYS A 132 16.86 4.47 1.25
CA LYS A 132 17.98 4.66 0.31
C LYS A 132 19.33 4.33 0.94
N ALA A 133 19.51 4.62 2.22
CA ALA A 133 20.78 4.38 2.94
C ALA A 133 20.97 2.89 3.31
N ASN A 134 19.87 2.15 3.54
CA ASN A 134 19.96 0.79 4.08
C ASN A 134 19.67 -0.31 3.02
N TYR A 135 19.07 0.03 1.88
CA TYR A 135 18.67 -0.93 0.85
C TYR A 135 19.15 -0.50 -0.55
N ARG A 136 19.47 -1.48 -1.41
CA ARG A 136 19.88 -1.21 -2.80
C ARG A 136 18.67 -0.79 -3.64
N THR A 137 18.50 0.52 -3.83
CA THR A 137 17.42 1.12 -4.58
C THR A 137 17.93 1.80 -5.85
N ASN A 138 17.14 1.75 -6.93
CA ASN A 138 17.47 2.40 -8.21
C ASN A 138 16.90 3.84 -8.34
N GLY A 139 16.29 4.35 -7.26
CA GLY A 139 15.71 5.69 -7.21
C GLY A 139 14.24 5.76 -7.70
N LYS A 140 13.72 4.73 -8.37
CA LYS A 140 12.31 4.68 -8.77
C LYS A 140 11.42 4.34 -7.57
N ARG A 141 10.38 5.12 -7.38
CA ARG A 141 9.51 5.04 -6.20
C ARG A 141 8.04 5.01 -6.60
N SER A 142 7.29 4.10 -5.99
CA SER A 142 5.85 4.00 -6.12
C SER A 142 5.21 4.09 -4.74
N ILE A 143 4.03 4.70 -4.65
CA ILE A 143 3.22 4.71 -3.43
C ILE A 143 1.85 4.12 -3.71
N ARG A 144 1.36 3.31 -2.78
CA ARG A 144 0.02 2.71 -2.87
C ARG A 144 -0.75 2.90 -1.59
N GLY A 145 -2.01 3.35 -1.73
CA GLY A 145 -2.97 3.45 -0.65
C GLY A 145 -4.38 3.04 -1.08
N ARG A 146 -5.24 2.73 -0.10
CA ARG A 146 -6.64 2.36 -0.29
C ARG A 146 -7.52 3.04 0.74
N SER A 147 -8.74 3.42 0.34
CA SER A 147 -9.66 4.15 1.22
C SER A 147 -9.03 5.46 1.67
N LEU A 148 -8.93 5.71 2.96
CA LEU A 148 -8.30 6.92 3.50
C LEU A 148 -6.83 7.08 3.05
N SER A 149 -6.06 6.00 3.01
CA SER A 149 -4.69 6.07 2.45
C SER A 149 -4.69 6.26 0.92
N GLY A 150 -5.75 5.85 0.22
CA GLY A 150 -5.97 6.19 -1.19
C GLY A 150 -6.18 7.69 -1.39
N LEU A 151 -6.93 8.33 -0.50
CA LEU A 151 -7.07 9.79 -0.45
C LEU A 151 -5.72 10.47 -0.21
N PHE A 152 -4.94 9.98 0.76
CA PHE A 152 -3.59 10.49 1.02
C PHE A 152 -2.67 10.37 -0.20
N VAL A 153 -2.77 9.28 -0.98
CA VAL A 153 -1.99 9.13 -2.23
C VAL A 153 -2.34 10.24 -3.23
N ILE A 154 -3.63 10.58 -3.38
CA ILE A 154 -4.07 11.68 -4.25
C ILE A 154 -3.56 13.03 -3.70
N TYR A 155 -3.65 13.26 -2.40
CA TYR A 155 -3.09 14.43 -1.72
C TYR A 155 -1.59 14.56 -1.98
N ALA A 156 -0.82 13.49 -1.78
CA ALA A 156 0.62 13.46 -2.01
C ALA A 156 0.99 13.72 -3.49
N PHE A 157 0.19 13.20 -4.44
CA PHE A 157 0.37 13.46 -5.86
C PHE A 157 0.20 14.95 -6.20
N LEU A 158 -0.78 15.62 -5.61
CA LEU A 158 -1.03 17.04 -5.86
C LEU A 158 -0.05 17.95 -5.13
N GLU A 159 0.27 17.67 -3.87
CA GLU A 159 1.11 18.52 -3.02
C GLU A 159 2.60 18.37 -3.37
N LYS A 160 3.08 17.12 -3.59
CA LYS A 160 4.49 16.83 -3.87
C LYS A 160 4.65 15.80 -5.01
N PRO A 161 4.29 16.16 -6.26
CA PRO A 161 4.33 15.23 -7.39
C PRO A 161 5.74 14.68 -7.69
N GLY A 162 6.80 15.36 -7.24
CA GLY A 162 8.18 14.91 -7.37
C GLY A 162 8.60 13.79 -6.42
N LEU A 163 7.80 13.51 -5.38
CA LEU A 163 8.20 12.59 -4.32
C LEU A 163 8.20 11.13 -4.79
N PHE A 164 7.23 10.75 -5.62
CA PHE A 164 7.15 9.42 -6.23
C PHE A 164 7.09 9.50 -7.76
N ASP A 165 7.39 8.41 -8.43
CA ASP A 165 7.20 8.28 -9.89
C ASP A 165 5.81 7.76 -10.20
N ASN A 166 5.27 6.88 -9.34
CA ASN A 166 4.00 6.23 -9.55
C ASN A 166 3.11 6.31 -8.30
N TYR A 167 1.85 6.64 -8.51
CA TYR A 167 0.84 6.82 -7.48
C TYR A 167 -0.34 5.89 -7.76
N ILE A 168 -0.73 5.07 -6.78
CA ILE A 168 -1.85 4.12 -6.88
C ILE A 168 -2.80 4.40 -5.72
N GLY A 169 -3.84 5.20 -5.98
CA GLY A 169 -4.90 5.53 -5.02
C GLY A 169 -6.20 4.81 -5.35
N THR A 170 -6.64 3.89 -4.52
CA THR A 170 -7.82 3.06 -4.80
C THR A 170 -8.89 3.23 -3.75
N CYS A 171 -10.16 3.19 -4.16
CA CYS A 171 -11.32 3.40 -3.29
C CYS A 171 -11.12 4.62 -2.39
N ALA A 172 -10.62 5.71 -2.97
CA ALA A 172 -10.25 6.92 -2.23
C ALA A 172 -11.47 7.47 -1.50
N GLY A 173 -11.58 7.11 -0.21
CA GLY A 173 -12.68 7.50 0.64
C GLY A 173 -12.74 9.01 0.86
N TRP A 174 -13.95 9.53 1.10
CA TRP A 174 -14.16 10.86 1.66
C TRP A 174 -13.85 12.05 0.74
N PHE A 175 -13.61 11.84 -0.53
CA PHE A 175 -13.26 12.91 -1.47
C PHE A 175 -14.40 13.95 -1.62
N SER A 176 -15.67 13.51 -1.53
CA SER A 176 -16.83 14.38 -1.72
C SER A 176 -16.94 15.53 -0.70
N ASP A 177 -16.67 15.23 0.57
CA ASP A 177 -16.80 16.22 1.65
C ASP A 177 -15.65 17.23 1.70
N MET A 178 -14.65 17.05 0.86
CA MET A 178 -13.44 17.86 0.80
C MET A 178 -13.30 18.58 -0.55
N ASP A 179 -14.38 18.69 -1.32
CA ASP A 179 -14.38 19.27 -2.67
C ASP A 179 -13.74 20.68 -2.72
N GLY A 180 -14.02 21.53 -1.72
CA GLY A 180 -13.42 22.86 -1.63
C GLY A 180 -11.91 22.81 -1.45
N PHE A 181 -11.44 22.00 -0.52
CA PHE A 181 -10.00 21.81 -0.27
C PHE A 181 -9.27 21.23 -1.48
N PHE A 182 -9.80 20.17 -2.07
CA PHE A 182 -9.17 19.57 -3.24
C PHE A 182 -9.25 20.47 -4.48
N SER A 183 -10.29 21.28 -4.63
CA SER A 183 -10.39 22.26 -5.73
C SER A 183 -9.31 23.34 -5.60
N GLU A 184 -9.07 23.84 -4.39
CA GLU A 184 -7.99 24.80 -4.12
C GLU A 184 -6.61 24.15 -4.33
N LEU A 185 -6.40 22.93 -3.79
CA LEU A 185 -5.15 22.20 -3.95
C LEU A 185 -4.84 21.92 -5.43
N ILE A 186 -5.84 21.52 -6.22
CA ILE A 186 -5.72 21.34 -7.67
C ILE A 186 -5.33 22.65 -8.35
N GLY A 187 -5.97 23.77 -7.96
CA GLY A 187 -5.63 25.10 -8.50
C GLY A 187 -4.16 25.43 -8.31
N ARG A 188 -3.66 25.31 -7.08
CA ARG A 188 -2.24 25.53 -6.76
C ARG A 188 -1.30 24.55 -7.46
N ALA A 189 -1.66 23.28 -7.49
CA ALA A 189 -0.83 22.25 -8.11
C ALA A 189 -0.64 22.50 -9.61
N PHE A 190 -1.65 23.04 -10.30
CA PHE A 190 -1.63 23.26 -11.74
C PHE A 190 -1.04 24.60 -12.17
N GLU A 191 -0.62 25.45 -11.23
CA GLU A 191 0.17 26.65 -11.55
C GLU A 191 1.51 26.28 -12.21
N ASP A 192 2.08 25.14 -11.84
CA ASP A 192 3.29 24.60 -12.48
C ASP A 192 3.11 23.13 -12.83
N GLN A 193 2.54 22.89 -14.00
CA GLN A 193 2.24 21.55 -14.52
C GLN A 193 3.52 20.75 -14.84
N SER A 194 4.66 21.38 -15.00
CA SER A 194 5.93 20.72 -15.32
C SER A 194 6.38 19.71 -14.24
N LYS A 195 5.96 19.92 -12.98
CA LYS A 195 6.23 19.04 -11.85
C LYS A 195 5.65 17.64 -12.01
N PHE A 196 4.66 17.48 -12.88
CA PHE A 196 3.97 16.22 -13.14
C PHE A 196 4.56 15.41 -14.31
N ASN A 197 5.52 15.98 -15.04
CA ASN A 197 6.11 15.33 -16.20
C ASN A 197 6.67 13.94 -15.86
N GLY A 198 6.26 12.92 -16.64
CA GLY A 198 6.70 11.55 -16.49
C GLY A 198 6.16 10.81 -15.25
N LYS A 199 5.20 11.39 -14.54
CA LYS A 199 4.53 10.72 -13.41
C LYS A 199 3.40 9.82 -13.90
N SER A 200 3.06 8.82 -13.06
CA SER A 200 1.92 7.93 -13.30
C SER A 200 0.94 8.03 -12.13
N LEU A 201 -0.34 8.15 -12.44
CA LEU A 201 -1.41 8.10 -11.44
C LEU A 201 -2.49 7.10 -11.87
N PHE A 202 -2.70 6.08 -11.06
CA PHE A 202 -3.82 5.15 -11.17
C PHE A 202 -4.82 5.42 -10.05
N VAL A 203 -6.06 5.70 -10.42
CA VAL A 203 -7.17 5.87 -9.49
C VAL A 203 -8.27 4.90 -9.84
N ALA A 204 -8.89 4.29 -8.85
CA ALA A 204 -9.98 3.37 -9.08
C ALA A 204 -11.01 3.36 -7.94
N ASN A 205 -12.27 3.17 -8.31
CA ASN A 205 -13.39 2.99 -7.39
C ASN A 205 -14.26 1.80 -7.81
N SER A 206 -15.04 1.28 -6.86
CA SER A 206 -16.05 0.27 -7.11
C SER A 206 -17.46 0.86 -6.96
N LEU A 207 -18.36 0.53 -7.88
CA LEU A 207 -19.78 0.94 -7.79
C LEU A 207 -20.55 0.14 -6.73
N SER A 208 -20.03 -1.01 -6.32
CA SER A 208 -20.59 -1.85 -5.24
C SER A 208 -19.89 -1.63 -3.89
N ASP A 209 -19.19 -0.49 -3.73
CA ASP A 209 -18.57 -0.14 -2.46
C ASP A 209 -19.66 0.12 -1.39
N PRO A 210 -19.72 -0.66 -0.30
CA PRO A 210 -20.74 -0.47 0.74
C PRO A 210 -20.57 0.85 1.51
N LEU A 211 -19.44 1.53 1.39
CA LEU A 211 -19.20 2.84 1.98
C LEU A 211 -19.57 3.99 1.05
N ASP A 212 -20.02 3.71 -0.18
CA ASP A 212 -20.41 4.70 -1.20
C ASP A 212 -21.74 4.35 -1.87
N LEU A 213 -22.77 4.01 -1.06
CA LEU A 213 -24.08 3.57 -1.54
C LEU A 213 -24.77 4.58 -2.47
N ASN A 214 -24.54 5.88 -2.27
CA ASN A 214 -25.08 6.95 -3.09
C ASN A 214 -24.14 7.37 -4.24
N GLN A 215 -22.99 6.69 -4.36
CA GLN A 215 -21.96 6.98 -5.36
C GLN A 215 -21.42 8.43 -5.32
N GLU A 216 -21.46 9.07 -4.15
CA GLU A 216 -20.94 10.43 -3.98
C GLU A 216 -19.41 10.48 -4.11
N ILE A 217 -18.73 9.49 -3.52
CA ILE A 217 -17.27 9.31 -3.67
C ILE A 217 -16.93 9.08 -5.14
N HIS A 218 -17.67 8.16 -5.80
CA HIS A 218 -17.47 7.88 -7.21
C HIS A 218 -17.63 9.15 -8.08
N LYS A 219 -18.70 9.94 -7.88
CA LYS A 219 -18.95 11.19 -8.60
C LYS A 219 -17.81 12.18 -8.42
N SER A 220 -17.33 12.37 -7.18
CA SER A 220 -16.25 13.28 -6.84
C SER A 220 -14.92 12.87 -7.47
N VAL A 221 -14.56 11.59 -7.39
CA VAL A 221 -13.34 11.06 -8.03
C VAL A 221 -13.44 11.14 -9.56
N LEU A 222 -14.62 10.93 -10.14
CA LEU A 222 -14.83 11.10 -11.58
C LEU A 222 -14.66 12.58 -12.02
N LYS A 223 -15.19 13.53 -11.23
CA LYS A 223 -14.99 14.96 -11.45
C LYS A 223 -13.50 15.32 -11.40
N PHE A 224 -12.80 14.90 -10.35
CA PHE A 224 -11.35 15.05 -10.22
C PHE A 224 -10.61 14.48 -11.43
N SER A 225 -10.95 13.27 -11.87
CA SER A 225 -10.32 12.60 -12.99
C SER A 225 -10.48 13.37 -14.31
N LYS A 226 -11.66 13.95 -14.54
CA LYS A 226 -11.93 14.80 -15.72
C LYS A 226 -11.09 16.09 -15.66
N THR A 227 -11.02 16.72 -14.50
CA THR A 227 -10.21 17.94 -14.29
C THR A 227 -8.73 17.67 -14.54
N LEU A 228 -8.23 16.53 -14.03
CA LEU A 228 -6.84 16.12 -14.20
C LEU A 228 -6.49 15.87 -15.66
N ASN A 229 -7.35 15.16 -16.41
CA ASN A 229 -7.14 14.93 -17.84
C ASN A 229 -7.14 16.25 -18.64
N LEU A 230 -8.01 17.20 -18.27
CA LEU A 230 -8.10 18.47 -18.95
C LEU A 230 -6.81 19.31 -18.79
N HIS A 231 -6.20 19.29 -17.61
CA HIS A 231 -5.05 20.15 -17.29
C HIS A 231 -3.70 19.49 -17.51
N LEU A 232 -3.55 18.19 -17.21
CA LEU A 232 -2.26 17.52 -17.30
C LEU A 232 -2.08 16.69 -18.57
N GLY A 233 -3.18 16.33 -19.25
CA GLY A 233 -3.14 15.66 -20.56
C GLY A 233 -2.06 14.58 -20.66
N ASP A 234 -1.16 14.73 -21.63
CA ASP A 234 -0.08 13.78 -21.93
C ASP A 234 1.12 13.88 -20.97
N GLN A 235 1.15 14.86 -20.05
CA GLN A 235 2.26 15.01 -19.11
C GLN A 235 2.28 13.92 -18.05
N VAL A 236 1.10 13.37 -17.71
CA VAL A 236 0.91 12.31 -16.72
C VAL A 236 0.33 11.08 -17.37
N LYS A 237 0.95 9.94 -17.13
CA LYS A 237 0.30 8.67 -17.46
C LYS A 237 -0.84 8.44 -16.46
N PHE A 238 -2.04 8.85 -16.82
CA PHE A 238 -3.20 8.79 -15.95
C PHE A 238 -4.19 7.71 -16.36
N LYS A 239 -4.78 7.02 -15.37
CA LYS A 239 -5.91 6.11 -15.59
C LYS A 239 -6.87 6.16 -14.41
N TYR A 240 -8.14 6.45 -14.71
CA TYR A 240 -9.25 6.16 -13.81
C TYR A 240 -9.97 4.90 -14.26
N LYS A 241 -10.25 3.99 -13.33
CA LYS A 241 -10.97 2.74 -13.61
C LYS A 241 -12.08 2.51 -12.60
N THR A 242 -13.28 2.20 -13.10
CA THR A 242 -14.45 1.81 -12.30
C THR A 242 -14.65 0.31 -12.38
N TYR A 243 -15.03 -0.29 -11.26
CA TYR A 243 -15.39 -1.70 -11.15
C TYR A 243 -16.83 -1.83 -10.71
N GLU A 244 -17.62 -2.68 -11.38
CA GLU A 244 -19.04 -2.84 -11.08
C GLU A 244 -19.25 -3.57 -9.76
N ASN A 245 -18.53 -4.67 -9.52
CA ASN A 245 -18.75 -5.61 -8.41
C ASN A 245 -17.46 -5.95 -7.66
N ALA A 246 -16.72 -4.95 -7.21
CA ALA A 246 -15.45 -5.19 -6.52
C ALA A 246 -15.49 -4.94 -5.00
N GLY A 247 -16.56 -4.34 -4.46
CA GLY A 247 -16.63 -3.97 -3.04
C GLY A 247 -15.61 -2.92 -2.66
N HIS A 248 -15.28 -2.82 -1.36
CA HIS A 248 -14.35 -1.81 -0.84
C HIS A 248 -12.87 -2.22 -0.91
N VAL A 249 -12.56 -3.52 -1.05
CA VAL A 249 -11.20 -4.07 -0.87
C VAL A 249 -10.86 -5.08 -1.96
N PRO A 250 -10.77 -4.68 -3.23
CA PRO A 250 -10.51 -5.69 -4.23
C PRO A 250 -9.03 -5.85 -4.53
N TYR A 251 -8.52 -7.07 -4.36
CA TYR A 251 -7.21 -7.51 -4.86
C TYR A 251 -7.01 -7.12 -6.35
N ALA A 252 -8.04 -7.33 -7.18
CA ALA A 252 -8.01 -7.02 -8.60
C ALA A 252 -7.71 -5.54 -8.90
N VAL A 253 -8.17 -4.62 -8.06
CA VAL A 253 -7.91 -3.18 -8.24
C VAL A 253 -6.44 -2.85 -7.98
N PHE A 254 -5.84 -3.47 -6.96
CA PHE A 254 -4.42 -3.32 -6.69
C PHE A 254 -3.58 -3.96 -7.81
N TYR A 255 -3.94 -5.15 -8.26
CA TYR A 255 -3.28 -5.83 -9.39
C TYR A 255 -3.27 -4.93 -10.65
N ASP A 256 -4.40 -4.34 -11.01
CA ASP A 256 -4.49 -3.45 -12.17
C ASP A 256 -3.66 -2.17 -11.98
N GLY A 257 -3.62 -1.60 -10.77
CA GLY A 257 -2.75 -0.46 -10.44
C GLY A 257 -1.27 -0.80 -10.64
N MET A 258 -0.81 -1.95 -10.14
CA MET A 258 0.56 -2.41 -10.33
C MET A 258 0.89 -2.75 -11.78
N LYS A 259 -0.08 -3.28 -12.53
CA LYS A 259 0.08 -3.55 -13.97
C LYS A 259 0.15 -2.26 -14.81
N PHE A 260 -0.48 -1.20 -14.33
CA PHE A 260 -0.54 0.09 -15.02
C PHE A 260 0.78 0.87 -14.94
N ILE A 261 1.49 0.82 -13.81
CA ILE A 261 2.75 1.56 -13.66
C ILE A 261 3.80 1.04 -14.65
N PRO A 262 4.73 1.90 -15.13
CA PRO A 262 5.80 1.48 -16.01
C PRO A 262 6.62 0.34 -15.40
N LYS A 263 6.86 -0.70 -16.17
CA LYS A 263 7.86 -1.72 -15.83
C LYS A 263 9.23 -1.10 -16.16
N ASN A 264 10.09 -1.04 -15.16
CA ASN A 264 11.46 -0.57 -15.33
C ASN A 264 12.33 -1.61 -16.01
#